data_afe447ec9a803053acb932ee3c219d06
#
_entry.id   afe447ec9a803053acb932ee3c219d06
#
_cell.length_a   1.000
_cell.length_b   1.000
_cell.length_c   1.000
_cell.angle_alpha   90.00
_cell.angle_beta   90.00
_cell.angle_gamma   90.00
#
_symmetry.space_group_name_H-M   'P 1'
#
loop_
_entity.id
_entity.type
_entity.pdbx_description
1 polymer ?
#
loop_
_entity_poly.entity_id
_entity_poly.type
_entity_poly.pdbx_seq_one_letter_code
_entity_poly.pdbx_strand_id
1 'polypeptide(L)'
;MIKHSPFGKAALLIAVLLIPATLYSTPRPPFAEVSVSGSLTPDRVKKGRVVKAAVVMDIPQGLHVQSNKPLDKFLIATKLDVETPAGLQVGPVSYPRALMRSLKFSKNKVAVYEGRAIIRFNVTVPANYSGGSGEIKGKLRFQACNDESCFPPVTREVKMWLNVE
;
A
#
# COMPACT_ATOMS: atom_id res chain seq x y z
N MET A 1 4.37 -60.41 64.39
CA MET A 1 4.01 -60.77 63.01
C MET A 1 3.54 -59.50 62.32
N ILE A 2 4.44 -58.83 61.59
CA ILE A 2 4.14 -57.57 60.93
C ILE A 2 4.25 -57.86 59.44
N LYS A 3 3.09 -57.74 58.72
CA LYS A 3 2.95 -58.02 57.31
C LYS A 3 3.27 -56.71 56.53
N HIS A 4 4.35 -56.67 55.77
CA HIS A 4 4.68 -55.58 54.87
C HIS A 4 3.89 -55.74 53.55
N SER A 5 3.17 -54.71 53.19
CA SER A 5 2.50 -54.56 51.88
C SER A 5 3.43 -53.80 50.92
N PRO A 6 3.63 -54.28 49.68
CA PRO A 6 4.43 -53.53 48.72
C PRO A 6 3.61 -52.48 47.99
N PHE A 7 4.06 -51.20 48.10
CA PHE A 7 3.53 -50.10 47.33
C PHE A 7 3.96 -50.26 45.86
N GLY A 8 2.99 -50.50 45.00
CA GLY A 8 3.16 -50.44 43.56
C GLY A 8 3.37 -49.01 43.06
N LYS A 9 4.53 -48.76 42.44
CA LYS A 9 4.82 -47.53 41.72
C LYS A 9 4.01 -47.47 40.43
N ALA A 10 2.94 -46.69 40.40
CA ALA A 10 2.22 -46.34 39.15
C ALA A 10 3.06 -45.33 38.37
N ALA A 11 3.64 -45.76 37.27
CA ALA A 11 4.34 -44.88 36.32
C ALA A 11 3.28 -44.16 35.46
N LEU A 12 3.12 -42.87 35.66
CA LEU A 12 2.25 -42.00 34.88
C LEU A 12 2.94 -41.70 33.54
N LEU A 13 2.54 -42.37 32.46
CA LEU A 13 2.99 -42.09 31.11
C LEU A 13 2.25 -40.84 30.59
N ILE A 14 2.93 -39.69 30.57
CA ILE A 14 2.44 -38.46 29.95
C ILE A 14 2.65 -38.61 28.42
N ALA A 15 1.59 -38.90 27.68
CA ALA A 15 1.60 -38.87 26.24
C ALA A 15 1.58 -37.40 25.76
N VAL A 16 2.72 -36.89 25.30
CA VAL A 16 2.83 -35.58 24.66
C VAL A 16 2.24 -35.71 23.25
N LEU A 17 1.03 -35.21 23.07
CA LEU A 17 0.40 -35.05 21.77
C LEU A 17 1.12 -33.94 21.00
N LEU A 18 2.02 -34.32 20.07
CA LEU A 18 2.59 -33.44 19.06
C LEU A 18 1.50 -33.10 18.05
N ILE A 19 0.85 -31.93 18.23
CA ILE A 19 -0.07 -31.38 17.24
C ILE A 19 0.79 -30.81 16.09
N PRO A 20 0.71 -31.35 14.86
CA PRO A 20 1.43 -30.75 13.74
C PRO A 20 0.85 -29.35 13.48
N ALA A 21 1.68 -28.31 13.58
CA ALA A 21 1.37 -26.97 13.17
C ALA A 21 1.19 -26.99 11.63
N THR A 22 -0.04 -27.14 11.18
CA THR A 22 -0.36 -26.93 9.75
C THR A 22 -0.14 -25.47 9.42
N LEU A 23 0.92 -25.19 8.65
CA LEU A 23 1.16 -23.88 8.06
C LEU A 23 0.00 -23.58 7.12
N TYR A 24 -0.96 -22.77 7.58
CA TYR A 24 -1.99 -22.20 6.72
C TYR A 24 -1.32 -21.23 5.76
N SER A 25 -0.98 -21.72 4.56
CA SER A 25 -0.61 -20.85 3.44
C SER A 25 -1.85 -20.03 3.07
N THR A 26 -1.86 -18.73 3.37
CA THR A 26 -2.91 -17.85 2.87
C THR A 26 -2.90 -17.91 1.34
N PRO A 27 -4.01 -18.21 0.67
CA PRO A 27 -4.06 -18.22 -0.76
C PRO A 27 -3.68 -16.84 -1.29
N ARG A 28 -2.57 -16.75 -2.04
CA ARG A 28 -2.23 -15.54 -2.77
C ARG A 28 -3.33 -15.34 -3.81
N PRO A 29 -3.95 -14.15 -3.89
CA PRO A 29 -4.98 -13.92 -4.90
C PRO A 29 -4.40 -14.27 -6.27
N PRO A 30 -5.15 -14.99 -7.14
CA PRO A 30 -4.66 -15.49 -8.43
C PRO A 30 -4.43 -14.38 -9.47
N PHE A 31 -4.49 -13.11 -9.06
CA PHE A 31 -4.35 -11.95 -9.95
C PHE A 31 -3.01 -11.26 -9.71
N ALA A 32 -2.37 -10.84 -10.80
CA ALA A 32 -1.24 -9.92 -10.74
C ALA A 32 -1.68 -8.67 -9.94
N GLU A 33 -0.96 -8.37 -8.87
CA GLU A 33 -1.32 -7.28 -7.96
C GLU A 33 -0.76 -5.95 -8.48
N VAL A 34 -1.53 -4.86 -8.35
CA VAL A 34 -1.04 -3.51 -8.61
C VAL A 34 0.09 -3.20 -7.64
N SER A 35 1.30 -2.99 -8.15
CA SER A 35 2.43 -2.58 -7.33
C SER A 35 2.50 -1.06 -7.22
N VAL A 36 2.98 -0.57 -6.07
CA VAL A 36 3.10 0.86 -5.80
C VAL A 36 4.50 1.15 -5.27
N SER A 37 5.15 2.16 -5.84
CA SER A 37 6.48 2.62 -5.41
C SER A 37 6.51 4.15 -5.32
N GLY A 38 7.46 4.67 -4.54
CA GLY A 38 7.65 6.11 -4.35
C GLY A 38 9.09 6.52 -4.61
N SER A 39 9.29 7.75 -5.10
CA SER A 39 10.62 8.32 -5.32
C SER A 39 10.64 9.83 -5.09
N LEU A 40 11.81 10.35 -4.69
CA LEU A 40 12.12 11.77 -4.58
C LEU A 40 13.24 12.14 -5.56
N THR A 41 13.15 13.32 -6.15
CA THR A 41 14.17 13.82 -7.07
C THR A 41 14.38 15.34 -6.87
N PRO A 42 15.55 15.75 -6.39
CA PRO A 42 16.58 14.91 -5.78
C PRO A 42 16.13 14.37 -4.41
N ASP A 43 16.76 13.29 -3.92
CA ASP A 43 16.54 12.73 -2.57
C ASP A 43 17.37 13.42 -1.49
N ARG A 44 18.31 14.30 -1.90
CA ARG A 44 19.16 15.15 -1.06
C ARG A 44 18.99 16.60 -1.47
N VAL A 45 18.70 17.48 -0.51
CA VAL A 45 18.34 18.87 -0.80
C VAL A 45 18.79 19.82 0.31
N LYS A 46 19.15 21.04 -0.08
CA LYS A 46 19.38 22.14 0.86
C LYS A 46 18.06 22.80 1.27
N LYS A 47 18.08 23.45 2.43
CA LYS A 47 16.97 24.32 2.88
C LYS A 47 16.65 25.40 1.83
N GLY A 48 15.40 25.81 1.75
CA GLY A 48 14.89 26.75 0.74
C GLY A 48 14.66 26.15 -0.64
N ARG A 49 14.71 24.83 -0.78
CA ARG A 49 14.56 24.14 -2.08
C ARG A 49 13.30 23.28 -2.15
N VAL A 50 12.96 22.92 -3.38
CA VAL A 50 11.81 22.08 -3.71
C VAL A 50 12.30 20.73 -4.23
N VAL A 51 11.68 19.66 -3.74
CA VAL A 51 11.89 18.28 -4.16
C VAL A 51 10.67 17.84 -4.95
N LYS A 52 10.86 17.17 -6.07
CA LYS A 52 9.80 16.52 -6.84
C LYS A 52 9.60 15.11 -6.29
N ALA A 53 8.36 14.79 -5.95
CA ALA A 53 7.97 13.46 -5.50
C ALA A 53 7.08 12.78 -6.55
N ALA A 54 7.24 11.49 -6.69
CA ALA A 54 6.40 10.66 -7.55
C ALA A 54 5.99 9.38 -6.82
N VAL A 55 4.70 9.04 -6.91
CA VAL A 55 4.15 7.74 -6.55
C VAL A 55 3.70 7.06 -7.83
N VAL A 56 4.25 5.89 -8.09
CA VAL A 56 4.06 5.12 -9.32
C VAL A 56 3.22 3.90 -9.01
N MET A 57 2.13 3.71 -9.76
CA MET A 57 1.40 2.44 -9.83
C MET A 57 1.79 1.72 -11.11
N ASP A 58 2.30 0.50 -11.00
CA ASP A 58 2.42 -0.42 -12.14
C ASP A 58 1.21 -1.37 -12.11
N ILE A 59 0.32 -1.17 -13.06
CA ILE A 59 -0.98 -1.84 -13.18
C ILE A 59 -0.82 -2.95 -14.22
N PRO A 60 -0.94 -4.23 -13.83
CA PRO A 60 -0.82 -5.35 -14.75
C PRO A 60 -1.86 -5.31 -15.87
N GLN A 61 -1.52 -5.92 -16.99
CA GLN A 61 -2.47 -6.08 -18.11
C GLN A 61 -3.73 -6.82 -17.64
N GLY A 62 -4.89 -6.37 -18.10
CA GLY A 62 -6.20 -6.90 -17.71
C GLY A 62 -6.74 -6.31 -16.40
N LEU A 63 -5.98 -5.43 -15.74
CA LEU A 63 -6.47 -4.64 -14.62
C LEU A 63 -6.61 -3.17 -14.98
N HIS A 64 -7.58 -2.54 -14.35
CA HIS A 64 -7.90 -1.13 -14.43
C HIS A 64 -7.99 -0.56 -13.02
N VAL A 65 -7.39 0.58 -12.74
CA VAL A 65 -7.53 1.27 -11.46
C VAL A 65 -8.43 2.49 -11.65
N GLN A 66 -9.45 2.65 -10.80
CA GLN A 66 -10.33 3.82 -10.88
C GLN A 66 -9.54 5.11 -10.77
N SER A 67 -9.87 6.10 -11.60
CA SER A 67 -9.17 7.39 -11.60
C SER A 67 -9.41 8.16 -10.29
N ASN A 68 -8.71 9.27 -10.11
CA ASN A 68 -8.97 10.20 -9.00
C ASN A 68 -10.30 10.96 -9.15
N LYS A 69 -10.95 10.86 -10.30
CA LYS A 69 -12.28 11.44 -10.61
C LYS A 69 -13.12 10.39 -11.33
N PRO A 70 -13.62 9.36 -10.64
CA PRO A 70 -14.50 8.37 -11.25
C PRO A 70 -15.80 9.04 -11.70
N LEU A 71 -16.43 8.49 -12.73
CA LEU A 71 -17.66 9.03 -13.30
C LEU A 71 -18.91 8.53 -12.59
N ASP A 72 -18.79 7.52 -11.73
CA ASP A 72 -19.87 6.94 -10.97
C ASP A 72 -19.57 7.06 -9.47
N LYS A 73 -20.58 7.45 -8.68
CA LYS A 73 -20.48 7.64 -7.22
C LYS A 73 -20.21 6.36 -6.43
N PHE A 74 -20.48 5.20 -7.02
CA PHE A 74 -20.21 3.89 -6.40
C PHE A 74 -18.77 3.39 -6.62
N LEU A 75 -18.03 4.01 -7.53
CA LEU A 75 -16.63 3.70 -7.81
C LEU A 75 -15.73 4.49 -6.86
N ILE A 76 -14.72 3.81 -6.32
CA ILE A 76 -13.84 4.41 -5.33
C ILE A 76 -12.67 5.11 -6.02
N ALA A 77 -12.59 6.42 -5.84
CA ALA A 77 -11.53 7.25 -6.39
C ALA A 77 -10.14 6.86 -5.88
N THR A 78 -9.14 6.92 -6.76
CA THR A 78 -7.74 6.91 -6.35
C THR A 78 -7.41 8.20 -5.61
N LYS A 79 -6.89 8.08 -4.39
CA LYS A 79 -6.51 9.19 -3.51
C LYS A 79 -5.16 8.95 -2.89
N LEU A 80 -4.26 9.93 -3.01
CA LEU A 80 -2.98 9.96 -2.32
C LEU A 80 -3.05 10.95 -1.17
N ASP A 81 -2.83 10.47 0.04
CA ASP A 81 -2.60 11.27 1.24
C ASP A 81 -1.09 11.25 1.54
N VAL A 82 -0.51 12.42 1.82
CA VAL A 82 0.94 12.57 2.05
C VAL A 82 1.18 13.07 3.45
N GLU A 83 2.01 12.35 4.19
CA GLU A 83 2.50 12.71 5.52
C GLU A 83 3.98 13.06 5.43
N THR A 84 4.39 14.16 6.07
CA THR A 84 5.78 14.64 6.08
C THR A 84 6.23 14.98 7.50
N PRO A 85 7.53 15.01 7.77
CA PRO A 85 8.06 15.65 8.96
C PRO A 85 7.52 17.08 9.12
N ALA A 86 7.30 17.49 10.37
CA ALA A 86 6.79 18.82 10.68
C ALA A 86 7.66 19.93 10.08
N GLY A 87 7.03 20.93 9.49
CA GLY A 87 7.70 22.07 8.86
C GLY A 87 7.97 21.93 7.36
N LEU A 88 7.87 20.73 6.77
CA LEU A 88 7.87 20.57 5.31
C LEU A 88 6.49 20.93 4.74
N GLN A 89 6.47 21.47 3.53
CA GLN A 89 5.23 21.86 2.87
C GLN A 89 4.97 20.98 1.65
N VAL A 90 3.80 20.34 1.60
CA VAL A 90 3.36 19.49 0.48
C VAL A 90 2.53 20.34 -0.48
N GLY A 91 2.94 20.37 -1.73
CA GLY A 91 2.19 21.03 -2.81
C GLY A 91 1.01 20.19 -3.31
N PRO A 92 0.22 20.72 -4.25
CA PRO A 92 -0.92 20.01 -4.83
C PRO A 92 -0.50 18.68 -5.45
N VAL A 93 -1.33 17.65 -5.25
CA VAL A 93 -1.15 16.34 -5.88
C VAL A 93 -1.72 16.36 -7.29
N SER A 94 -0.89 16.01 -8.27
CA SER A 94 -1.24 15.91 -9.69
C SER A 94 -1.37 14.44 -10.09
N TYR A 95 -2.51 14.09 -10.67
CA TYR A 95 -2.81 12.74 -11.16
C TYR A 95 -2.63 12.65 -12.67
N PRO A 96 -2.30 11.47 -13.23
CA PRO A 96 -2.21 11.30 -14.67
C PRO A 96 -3.59 11.43 -15.33
N ARG A 97 -3.60 11.66 -16.64
CA ARG A 97 -4.83 11.68 -17.42
C ARG A 97 -5.48 10.30 -17.39
N ALA A 98 -6.76 10.24 -17.03
CA ALA A 98 -7.54 9.02 -17.07
C ALA A 98 -7.87 8.59 -18.51
N LEU A 99 -7.93 7.29 -18.72
CA LEU A 99 -8.43 6.65 -19.91
C LEU A 99 -9.93 6.35 -19.76
N MET A 100 -10.67 6.49 -20.83
CA MET A 100 -12.10 6.16 -20.85
C MET A 100 -12.29 4.75 -21.39
N ARG A 101 -12.87 3.86 -20.58
CA ARG A 101 -13.08 2.45 -20.93
C ARG A 101 -14.56 2.06 -20.86
N SER A 102 -14.96 1.16 -21.72
CA SER A 102 -16.26 0.46 -21.63
C SER A 102 -15.96 -0.92 -21.03
N LEU A 103 -16.36 -1.15 -19.78
CA LEU A 103 -16.14 -2.40 -19.06
C LEU A 103 -17.49 -3.09 -18.81
N LYS A 104 -17.52 -4.41 -18.78
CA LYS A 104 -18.77 -5.20 -18.74
C LYS A 104 -19.62 -4.94 -17.49
N PHE A 105 -18.98 -4.56 -16.37
CA PHE A 105 -19.69 -4.27 -15.12
C PHE A 105 -20.41 -2.90 -15.11
N SER A 106 -20.19 -2.04 -16.11
CA SER A 106 -20.76 -0.71 -16.16
C SER A 106 -21.48 -0.45 -17.48
N LYS A 107 -22.69 0.09 -17.41
CA LYS A 107 -23.44 0.56 -18.59
C LYS A 107 -22.81 1.78 -19.26
N ASN A 108 -22.09 2.59 -18.47
CA ASN A 108 -21.43 3.81 -18.92
C ASN A 108 -19.91 3.61 -18.98
N LYS A 109 -19.24 4.49 -19.74
CA LYS A 109 -17.78 4.56 -19.72
C LYS A 109 -17.28 4.86 -18.30
N VAL A 110 -16.16 4.27 -17.93
CA VAL A 110 -15.46 4.50 -16.66
C VAL A 110 -14.13 5.19 -16.92
N ALA A 111 -13.73 6.05 -15.99
CA ALA A 111 -12.43 6.75 -16.03
C ALA A 111 -11.41 5.97 -15.21
N VAL A 112 -10.39 5.41 -15.85
CA VAL A 112 -9.41 4.49 -15.22
C VAL A 112 -7.98 4.85 -15.56
N TYR A 113 -7.05 4.28 -14.77
CA TYR A 113 -5.62 4.20 -15.06
C TYR A 113 -5.27 2.76 -15.46
N GLU A 114 -4.31 2.62 -16.38
CA GLU A 114 -3.79 1.35 -16.89
C GLU A 114 -2.28 1.44 -17.07
N GLY A 115 -1.61 0.31 -17.07
CA GLY A 115 -0.16 0.25 -17.23
C GLY A 115 0.57 1.02 -16.14
N ARG A 116 1.37 2.01 -16.51
CA ARG A 116 2.15 2.81 -15.56
C ARG A 116 1.49 4.15 -15.30
N ALA A 117 0.89 4.33 -14.12
CA ALA A 117 0.27 5.58 -13.69
C ALA A 117 1.17 6.31 -12.68
N ILE A 118 1.50 7.58 -12.95
CA ILE A 118 2.43 8.37 -12.12
C ILE A 118 1.70 9.55 -11.51
N ILE A 119 1.60 9.55 -10.19
CA ILE A 119 1.05 10.65 -9.37
C ILE A 119 2.23 11.48 -8.89
N ARG A 120 2.14 12.82 -9.01
CA ARG A 120 3.25 13.74 -8.70
C ARG A 120 2.82 14.80 -7.70
N PHE A 121 3.75 15.21 -6.87
CA PHE A 121 3.62 16.36 -6.00
C PHE A 121 5.00 16.95 -5.71
N ASN A 122 5.02 18.17 -5.14
CA ASN A 122 6.24 18.80 -4.72
C ASN A 122 6.30 18.83 -3.19
N VAL A 123 7.50 18.73 -2.64
CA VAL A 123 7.78 18.96 -1.23
C VAL A 123 8.75 20.14 -1.13
N THR A 124 8.33 21.22 -0.47
CA THR A 124 9.18 22.38 -0.22
C THR A 124 9.84 22.24 1.15
N VAL A 125 11.15 22.39 1.18
CA VAL A 125 11.93 22.56 2.42
C VAL A 125 12.11 24.06 2.65
N PRO A 126 11.43 24.68 3.63
CA PRO A 126 11.56 26.11 3.86
C PRO A 126 13.00 26.51 4.23
N ALA A 127 13.39 27.77 3.96
CA ALA A 127 14.73 28.26 4.31
C ALA A 127 15.00 28.26 5.83
N ASN A 128 13.96 28.46 6.63
CA ASN A 128 13.98 28.40 8.08
C ASN A 128 13.65 27.04 8.67
N TYR A 129 13.66 25.97 7.86
CA TYR A 129 13.40 24.62 8.33
C TYR A 129 14.42 24.21 9.40
N SER A 130 13.92 23.88 10.60
CA SER A 130 14.76 23.48 11.74
C SER A 130 14.92 21.97 11.89
N GLY A 131 14.12 21.18 11.12
CA GLY A 131 14.24 19.74 11.11
C GLY A 131 15.44 19.23 10.31
N GLY A 132 15.70 17.94 10.41
CA GLY A 132 16.71 17.22 9.65
C GLY A 132 16.13 16.38 8.54
N SER A 133 16.88 15.37 8.12
CA SER A 133 16.41 14.34 7.20
C SER A 133 15.24 13.56 7.80
N GLY A 134 14.35 13.04 6.97
CA GLY A 134 13.19 12.32 7.46
C GLY A 134 12.41 11.56 6.38
N GLU A 135 11.47 10.75 6.84
CA GLU A 135 10.62 9.93 5.99
C GLU A 135 9.37 10.72 5.55
N ILE A 136 9.10 10.70 4.25
CA ILE A 136 7.85 11.14 3.64
C ILE A 136 7.03 9.89 3.34
N LYS A 137 5.80 9.81 3.85
CA LYS A 137 4.90 8.68 3.62
C LYS A 137 3.78 9.07 2.67
N GLY A 138 3.59 8.27 1.64
CA GLY A 138 2.43 8.35 0.76
C GLY A 138 1.47 7.21 1.05
N LYS A 139 0.23 7.49 1.42
CA LYS A 139 -0.85 6.51 1.57
C LYS A 139 -1.75 6.59 0.34
N LEU A 140 -1.58 5.64 -0.58
CA LEU A 140 -2.36 5.58 -1.81
C LEU A 140 -3.52 4.60 -1.64
N ARG A 141 -4.75 5.14 -1.59
CA ARG A 141 -5.99 4.35 -1.61
C ARG A 141 -6.49 4.28 -3.05
N PHE A 142 -6.82 3.08 -3.52
CA PHE A 142 -7.35 2.87 -4.87
C PHE A 142 -8.24 1.63 -4.94
N GLN A 143 -9.02 1.54 -6.02
CA GLN A 143 -9.84 0.37 -6.36
C GLN A 143 -9.42 -0.16 -7.72
N ALA A 144 -9.00 -1.41 -7.78
CA ALA A 144 -8.73 -2.12 -9.02
C ALA A 144 -9.98 -2.88 -9.48
N CYS A 145 -10.13 -3.02 -10.79
CA CYS A 145 -11.19 -3.79 -11.45
C CYS A 145 -10.57 -4.60 -12.57
N ASN A 146 -11.21 -5.71 -12.95
CA ASN A 146 -11.04 -6.35 -14.24
C ASN A 146 -12.20 -5.94 -15.17
N ASP A 147 -12.34 -6.59 -16.33
CA ASP A 147 -13.41 -6.28 -17.27
C ASP A 147 -14.82 -6.59 -16.73
N GLU A 148 -14.94 -7.44 -15.72
CA GLU A 148 -16.21 -8.01 -15.25
C GLU A 148 -16.65 -7.47 -13.88
N SER A 149 -15.69 -7.12 -13.02
CA SER A 149 -15.97 -6.72 -11.63
C SER A 149 -14.88 -5.85 -11.04
N CYS A 150 -15.22 -5.11 -9.97
CA CYS A 150 -14.27 -4.38 -9.16
C CYS A 150 -13.96 -5.13 -7.86
N PHE A 151 -12.70 -5.10 -7.47
CA PHE A 151 -12.22 -5.64 -6.21
C PHE A 151 -12.47 -4.66 -5.05
N PRO A 152 -12.42 -5.12 -3.80
CA PRO A 152 -12.43 -4.22 -2.66
C PRO A 152 -11.30 -3.18 -2.75
N PRO A 153 -11.54 -1.92 -2.33
CA PRO A 153 -10.50 -0.90 -2.33
C PRO A 153 -9.38 -1.28 -1.36
N VAL A 154 -8.15 -0.96 -1.74
CA VAL A 154 -6.96 -1.20 -0.93
C VAL A 154 -6.21 0.11 -0.68
N THR A 155 -5.41 0.14 0.38
CA THR A 155 -4.44 1.21 0.66
C THR A 155 -3.04 0.62 0.63
N ARG A 156 -2.14 1.27 -0.10
CA ARG A 156 -0.70 0.94 -0.12
C ARG A 156 0.08 2.12 0.43
N GLU A 157 1.03 1.84 1.29
CA GLU A 157 1.94 2.83 1.83
C GLU A 157 3.28 2.77 1.09
N VAL A 158 3.79 3.93 0.71
CA VAL A 158 5.13 4.11 0.17
C VAL A 158 5.92 5.03 1.08
N LYS A 159 7.18 4.68 1.30
CA LYS A 159 8.11 5.44 2.14
C LYS A 159 9.22 5.98 1.29
N MET A 160 9.48 7.28 1.42
CA MET A 160 10.50 8.00 0.68
C MET A 160 11.37 8.76 1.67
N TRP A 161 12.68 8.54 1.63
CA TRP A 161 13.60 9.21 2.53
C TRP A 161 14.16 10.49 1.91
N LEU A 162 14.02 11.61 2.61
CA LEU A 162 14.55 12.90 2.23
C LEU A 162 15.75 13.26 3.11
N ASN A 163 16.89 13.52 2.48
CA ASN A 163 18.09 14.04 3.14
C ASN A 163 18.12 15.56 3.05
N VAL A 164 18.10 16.25 4.19
CA VAL A 164 18.15 17.72 4.27
C VAL A 164 19.52 18.17 4.82
N GLU A 165 20.20 19.04 4.07
CA GLU A 165 21.52 19.63 4.38
C GLU A 165 21.39 21.08 4.82
#